data_4804ca5726ba59f8c299c6d82a501ca9
#
_entry.id   4804ca5726ba59f8c299c6d82a501ca9
#
_cell.length_a   1.000
_cell.length_b   1.000
_cell.length_c   1.000
_cell.angle_alpha   90.00
_cell.angle_beta   90.00
_cell.angle_gamma   90.00
#
_symmetry.space_group_name_H-M   'P 1'
#
loop_
_entity.id
_entity.type
_entity.pdbx_description
1 polymer ?
#
loop_
_entity_poly.entity_id
_entity_poly.type
_entity_poly.pdbx_seq_one_letter_code
_entity_poly.pdbx_strand_id
1 'polypeptide(L)'
;MIAEKVIQVIDGTLDDIEDFDKIALEHWEYFKNKKPMFDRGIIGNFRVVIAKDEEKTVGYAFYLFYKSPYYDETCCQIDMFFLKPEYRGQGIGMKMFKLVEQMAKKNNCKSLVASYNLKESLDMFYKKLDFNATHVAVVKEI
;
A
#
# COMPACT_ATOMS: atom_id res chain seq x y z
N MET A 1 24.07 -15.50 18.81
CA MET A 1 22.67 -15.64 18.42
C MET A 1 22.17 -14.30 17.90
N ILE A 2 21.74 -14.27 16.65
CA ILE A 2 21.22 -13.04 16.05
C ILE A 2 19.75 -12.93 16.45
N ALA A 3 19.39 -11.86 17.15
CA ALA A 3 17.99 -11.59 17.46
C ALA A 3 17.21 -11.32 16.17
N GLU A 4 16.07 -11.98 16.00
CA GLU A 4 15.18 -11.68 14.89
C GLU A 4 14.68 -10.23 15.01
N LYS A 5 14.75 -9.49 13.91
CA LYS A 5 14.13 -8.18 13.85
C LYS A 5 12.62 -8.33 13.84
N VAL A 6 11.97 -7.68 14.77
CA VAL A 6 10.51 -7.61 14.81
C VAL A 6 10.07 -6.36 14.06
N ILE A 7 9.45 -6.57 12.90
CA ILE A 7 8.88 -5.48 12.13
C ILE A 7 7.45 -5.28 12.58
N GLN A 8 7.14 -4.08 13.04
CA GLN A 8 5.78 -3.70 13.43
C GLN A 8 5.00 -3.24 12.21
N VAL A 9 3.75 -3.71 12.11
CA VAL A 9 2.81 -3.27 11.09
C VAL A 9 1.62 -2.64 11.80
N ILE A 10 1.44 -1.35 11.62
CA ILE A 10 0.43 -0.56 12.32
C ILE A 10 -0.47 0.20 11.35
N ASP A 11 -1.70 0.47 11.76
CA ASP A 11 -2.61 1.37 11.04
C ASP A 11 -2.48 2.78 11.61
N GLY A 12 -2.49 3.78 10.72
CA GLY A 12 -2.33 5.17 11.13
C GLY A 12 -2.69 6.15 10.03
N THR A 13 -2.06 7.30 10.10
CA THR A 13 -2.23 8.40 9.13
C THR A 13 -0.86 8.84 8.62
N LEU A 14 -0.86 9.75 7.66
CA LEU A 14 0.37 10.33 7.11
C LEU A 14 1.27 10.90 8.22
N ASP A 15 0.67 11.49 9.26
CA ASP A 15 1.42 12.09 10.37
C ASP A 15 2.21 11.07 11.20
N ASP A 16 1.86 9.79 11.10
CA ASP A 16 2.57 8.71 11.78
C ASP A 16 3.81 8.23 11.00
N ILE A 17 4.02 8.74 9.80
CA ILE A 17 5.21 8.45 9.00
C ILE A 17 6.21 9.56 9.19
N GLU A 18 7.23 9.27 9.98
CA GLU A 18 8.36 10.17 10.11
C GLU A 18 9.13 10.21 8.79
N ASP A 19 9.47 11.42 8.34
CA ASP A 19 10.27 11.62 7.13
C ASP A 19 9.66 11.01 5.85
N PHE A 20 8.35 11.21 5.67
CA PHE A 20 7.64 10.67 4.51
C PHE A 20 8.30 11.02 3.17
N ASP A 21 8.77 12.26 3.01
CA ASP A 21 9.39 12.70 1.76
C ASP A 21 10.61 11.87 1.38
N LYS A 22 11.37 11.42 2.36
CA LYS A 22 12.55 10.60 2.15
C LYS A 22 12.20 9.20 1.64
N ILE A 23 11.25 8.52 2.29
CA ILE A 23 10.84 7.19 1.84
C ILE A 23 10.09 7.26 0.51
N ALA A 24 9.34 8.33 0.27
CA ALA A 24 8.66 8.56 -1.00
C ALA A 24 9.66 8.73 -2.14
N LEU A 25 10.78 9.41 -1.89
CA LEU A 25 11.85 9.56 -2.87
C LEU A 25 12.50 8.20 -3.20
N GLU A 26 12.73 7.36 -2.19
CA GLU A 26 13.22 5.99 -2.40
C GLU A 26 12.25 5.17 -3.26
N HIS A 27 10.96 5.31 -3.01
CA HIS A 27 9.93 4.64 -3.80
C HIS A 27 9.99 5.05 -5.27
N TRP A 28 10.11 6.34 -5.53
CA TRP A 28 10.24 6.86 -6.89
C TRP A 28 11.51 6.37 -7.57
N GLU A 29 12.65 6.46 -6.90
CA GLU A 29 13.94 6.01 -7.45
C GLU A 29 13.93 4.53 -7.81
N TYR A 30 13.25 3.71 -6.97
CA TYR A 30 13.15 2.28 -7.21
C TYR A 30 12.42 1.97 -8.53
N PHE A 31 11.31 2.64 -8.79
CA PHE A 31 10.52 2.41 -9.98
C PHE A 31 10.97 3.21 -11.20
N LYS A 32 11.78 4.23 -11.00
CA LYS A 32 12.31 5.12 -12.06
C LYS A 32 11.24 5.65 -13.01
N ASN A 33 10.06 5.85 -12.48
CA ASN A 33 8.91 6.41 -13.20
C ASN A 33 8.91 7.94 -13.11
N LYS A 34 7.78 8.57 -13.38
CA LYS A 34 7.60 9.99 -13.15
C LYS A 34 7.85 10.31 -11.69
N LYS A 35 8.51 11.43 -11.41
CA LYS A 35 8.71 11.89 -10.05
C LYS A 35 7.34 12.05 -9.37
N PRO A 36 7.04 11.31 -8.32
CA PRO A 36 5.78 11.48 -7.65
C PRO A 36 5.72 12.85 -7.00
N MET A 37 4.70 13.61 -7.36
CA MET A 37 4.36 14.80 -6.62
C MET A 37 3.33 14.40 -5.57
N PHE A 38 3.82 14.11 -4.36
CA PHE A 38 2.93 13.78 -3.27
C PHE A 38 2.29 15.06 -2.74
N ASP A 39 1.08 15.32 -3.16
CA ASP A 39 0.29 16.40 -2.60
C ASP A 39 -0.22 15.96 -1.23
N ARG A 40 0.33 16.58 -0.17
CA ARG A 40 -0.03 16.24 1.20
C ARG A 40 -1.50 16.48 1.51
N GLY A 41 -2.14 17.42 0.83
CA GLY A 41 -3.57 17.66 0.97
C GLY A 41 -4.42 16.50 0.45
N ILE A 42 -3.96 15.85 -0.62
CA ILE A 42 -4.64 14.68 -1.19
C ILE A 42 -4.31 13.43 -0.37
N ILE A 43 -3.03 13.16 -0.12
CA ILE A 43 -2.56 11.98 0.60
C ILE A 43 -3.07 11.96 2.04
N GLY A 44 -3.19 13.13 2.66
CA GLY A 44 -3.70 13.26 4.03
C GLY A 44 -5.13 12.76 4.22
N ASN A 45 -5.89 12.61 3.13
CA ASN A 45 -7.24 12.03 3.17
C ASN A 45 -7.24 10.50 3.15
N PHE A 46 -6.09 9.88 2.85
CA PHE A 46 -5.95 8.45 2.90
C PHE A 46 -5.58 7.98 4.31
N ARG A 47 -5.97 6.76 4.62
CA ARG A 47 -5.39 6.04 5.74
C ARG A 47 -4.16 5.31 5.25
N VAL A 48 -3.33 4.88 6.18
CA VAL A 48 -2.09 4.19 5.81
C VAL A 48 -1.78 3.07 6.81
N VAL A 49 -1.36 1.94 6.28
CA VAL A 49 -0.72 0.88 7.05
C VAL A 49 0.79 1.08 6.91
N ILE A 50 1.48 1.11 8.03
CA ILE A 50 2.90 1.45 8.10
C ILE A 50 3.68 0.26 8.63
N ALA A 51 4.78 -0.09 7.96
CA ALA A 51 5.74 -1.05 8.45
C ALA A 51 6.93 -0.31 9.06
N LYS A 52 7.27 -0.65 10.29
CA LYS A 52 8.36 -0.01 11.04
C LYS A 52 9.38 -1.03 11.52
N ASP A 53 10.65 -0.71 11.31
CA ASP A 53 11.79 -1.37 11.95
C ASP A 53 12.24 -0.42 13.05
N GLU A 54 11.84 -0.72 14.29
CA GLU A 54 11.97 0.18 15.44
C GLU A 54 11.25 1.51 15.14
N GLU A 55 11.94 2.63 15.16
CA GLU A 55 11.35 3.95 14.86
C GLU A 55 11.36 4.28 13.36
N LYS A 56 12.04 3.46 12.56
CA LYS A 56 12.23 3.74 11.14
C LYS A 56 11.09 3.18 10.31
N THR A 57 10.45 4.01 9.50
CA THR A 57 9.46 3.56 8.52
C THR A 57 10.17 2.86 7.36
N VAL A 58 9.78 1.62 7.09
CA VAL A 58 10.37 0.81 6.02
C VAL A 58 9.38 0.46 4.92
N GLY A 59 8.11 0.75 5.12
CA GLY A 59 7.09 0.53 4.11
C GLY A 59 5.79 1.22 4.45
N TYR A 60 4.94 1.39 3.45
CA TYR A 60 3.62 1.97 3.61
C TYR A 60 2.64 1.42 2.58
N ALA A 61 1.38 1.38 2.95
CA ALA A 61 0.28 1.08 2.03
C ALA A 61 -0.85 2.08 2.30
N PHE A 62 -1.05 3.02 1.40
CA PHE A 62 -2.12 4.01 1.50
C PHE A 62 -3.40 3.43 0.94
N TYR A 63 -4.51 3.61 1.66
CA TYR A 63 -5.79 3.09 1.26
C TYR A 63 -6.91 4.08 1.59
N LEU A 64 -8.02 3.93 0.91
CA LEU A 64 -9.20 4.77 1.12
C LEU A 64 -10.47 3.93 0.99
N PHE A 65 -11.53 4.41 1.61
CA PHE A 65 -12.85 3.84 1.44
C PHE A 65 -13.66 4.69 0.48
N TYR A 66 -14.38 4.06 -0.43
CA TYR A 66 -15.24 4.77 -1.34
C TYR A 66 -16.49 3.96 -1.65
N LYS A 67 -17.55 4.65 -2.03
CA LYS A 67 -18.78 4.00 -2.46
C LYS A 67 -18.71 3.74 -3.96
N SER A 68 -18.96 2.49 -4.35
CA SER A 68 -18.95 2.12 -5.76
C SER A 68 -20.05 2.89 -6.50
N PRO A 69 -19.75 3.51 -7.68
CA PRO A 69 -20.79 4.18 -8.47
C PRO A 69 -21.73 3.20 -9.16
N TYR A 70 -21.37 1.93 -9.22
CA TYR A 70 -22.14 0.89 -9.92
C TYR A 70 -22.98 0.04 -9.00
N TYR A 71 -22.56 -0.09 -7.75
CA TYR A 71 -23.20 -0.94 -6.77
C TYR A 71 -23.36 -0.16 -5.47
N ASP A 72 -24.39 -0.45 -4.72
CA ASP A 72 -24.59 0.16 -3.40
C ASP A 72 -23.68 -0.52 -2.36
N GLU A 73 -22.39 -0.43 -2.58
CA GLU A 73 -21.36 -1.08 -1.77
C GLU A 73 -20.23 -0.11 -1.44
N THR A 74 -19.68 -0.25 -0.26
CA THR A 74 -18.44 0.42 0.12
C THR A 74 -17.28 -0.48 -0.24
N CYS A 75 -16.28 0.10 -0.89
CA CYS A 75 -15.05 -0.58 -1.31
C CYS A 75 -13.84 0.07 -0.64
N CYS A 76 -12.80 -0.72 -0.45
CA CYS A 76 -11.50 -0.23 -0.02
C CYS A 76 -10.53 -0.33 -1.19
N GLN A 77 -9.81 0.74 -1.47
CA GLN A 77 -8.79 0.75 -2.52
C GLN A 77 -7.42 1.04 -1.93
N ILE A 78 -6.45 0.18 -2.23
CA ILE A 78 -5.04 0.41 -1.95
C ILE A 78 -4.47 1.13 -3.16
N ASP A 79 -4.00 2.36 -2.96
CA ASP A 79 -3.54 3.22 -4.05
C ASP A 79 -2.03 3.27 -4.18
N MET A 80 -1.32 3.34 -3.05
CA MET A 80 0.14 3.34 -3.04
C MET A 80 0.64 2.27 -2.07
N PHE A 81 1.56 1.45 -2.55
CA PHE A 81 2.20 0.41 -1.75
C PHE A 81 3.69 0.40 -2.03
N PHE A 82 4.49 0.49 -0.98
CA PHE A 82 5.93 0.41 -1.07
C PHE A 82 6.50 -0.27 0.17
N LEU A 83 7.44 -1.17 -0.06
CA LEU A 83 8.26 -1.77 0.98
C LEU A 83 9.70 -1.70 0.49
N LYS A 84 10.61 -1.18 1.32
CA LYS A 84 12.02 -1.09 0.96
C LYS A 84 12.54 -2.45 0.52
N PRO A 85 13.36 -2.51 -0.55
CA PRO A 85 13.81 -3.79 -1.13
C PRO A 85 14.43 -4.76 -0.13
N GLU A 86 15.23 -4.25 0.82
CA GLU A 86 15.89 -5.07 1.82
C GLU A 86 14.96 -5.74 2.83
N TYR A 87 13.69 -5.33 2.88
CA TYR A 87 12.66 -5.90 3.76
C TYR A 87 11.71 -6.85 3.02
N ARG A 88 11.89 -7.03 1.72
CA ARG A 88 11.02 -7.88 0.90
C ARG A 88 11.33 -9.36 1.08
N GLY A 89 10.36 -10.20 0.75
CA GLY A 89 10.52 -11.66 0.82
C GLY A 89 10.46 -12.23 2.24
N GLN A 90 9.99 -11.46 3.22
CA GLN A 90 9.92 -11.85 4.63
C GLN A 90 8.49 -11.89 5.18
N GLY A 91 7.50 -11.75 4.30
CA GLY A 91 6.09 -11.77 4.69
C GLY A 91 5.55 -10.45 5.23
N ILE A 92 6.33 -9.37 5.21
CA ILE A 92 5.91 -8.08 5.75
C ILE A 92 4.79 -7.47 4.89
N GLY A 93 4.94 -7.51 3.57
CA GLY A 93 3.91 -7.03 2.65
C GLY A 93 2.58 -7.76 2.83
N MET A 94 2.62 -9.06 3.06
CA MET A 94 1.42 -9.85 3.36
C MET A 94 0.74 -9.38 4.63
N LYS A 95 1.51 -9.11 5.69
CA LYS A 95 0.97 -8.57 6.95
C LYS A 95 0.34 -7.21 6.76
N MET A 96 0.95 -6.36 5.93
CA MET A 96 0.42 -5.03 5.63
C MET A 96 -0.94 -5.13 4.93
N PHE A 97 -1.05 -5.96 3.91
CA PHE A 97 -2.32 -6.15 3.19
C PHE A 97 -3.39 -6.79 4.06
N LYS A 98 -3.03 -7.73 4.92
CA LYS A 98 -3.97 -8.34 5.88
C LYS A 98 -4.52 -7.31 6.85
N LEU A 99 -3.71 -6.37 7.29
CA LEU A 99 -4.19 -5.30 8.17
C LEU A 99 -5.14 -4.35 7.43
N VAL A 100 -4.83 -4.00 6.19
CA VAL A 100 -5.76 -3.21 5.36
C VAL A 100 -7.09 -3.95 5.22
N GLU A 101 -7.06 -5.26 4.96
CA GLU A 101 -8.28 -6.08 4.86
C GLU A 101 -9.09 -6.07 6.15
N GLN A 102 -8.42 -6.15 7.31
CA GLN A 102 -9.09 -6.06 8.61
C GLN A 102 -9.78 -4.70 8.79
N MET A 103 -9.12 -3.62 8.39
CA MET A 103 -9.70 -2.28 8.46
C MET A 103 -10.87 -2.13 7.50
N ALA A 104 -10.77 -2.70 6.31
CA ALA A 104 -11.86 -2.72 5.34
C ALA A 104 -13.09 -3.47 5.90
N LYS A 105 -12.88 -4.62 6.50
CA LYS A 105 -13.97 -5.40 7.13
C LYS A 105 -14.64 -4.62 8.25
N LYS A 106 -13.86 -3.94 9.08
CA LYS A 106 -14.41 -3.10 10.18
C LYS A 106 -15.28 -1.96 9.65
N ASN A 107 -15.03 -1.50 8.44
CA ASN A 107 -15.76 -0.40 7.81
C ASN A 107 -16.82 -0.91 6.81
N ASN A 108 -17.20 -2.19 6.93
CA ASN A 108 -18.24 -2.81 6.13
C ASN A 108 -17.98 -2.78 4.62
N CYS A 109 -16.71 -2.78 4.22
CA CYS A 109 -16.34 -2.89 2.81
C CYS A 109 -16.63 -4.29 2.28
N LYS A 110 -17.13 -4.35 1.05
CA LYS A 110 -17.48 -5.61 0.38
C LYS A 110 -16.35 -6.11 -0.52
N SER A 111 -15.42 -5.23 -0.88
CA SER A 111 -14.28 -5.58 -1.71
C SER A 111 -13.05 -4.77 -1.35
N LEU A 112 -11.91 -5.34 -1.67
CA LEU A 112 -10.60 -4.73 -1.56
C LEU A 112 -10.01 -4.68 -2.96
N VAL A 113 -9.68 -3.47 -3.43
CA VAL A 113 -9.15 -3.24 -4.76
C VAL A 113 -7.72 -2.78 -4.66
N ALA A 114 -6.85 -3.35 -5.48
CA ALA A 114 -5.47 -2.93 -5.60
C ALA A 114 -5.08 -2.90 -7.07
N SER A 115 -4.09 -2.08 -7.40
CA SER A 115 -3.51 -2.05 -8.72
C SER A 115 -2.00 -2.13 -8.61
N TYR A 116 -1.36 -2.65 -9.64
CA TYR A 116 0.09 -2.69 -9.72
C TYR A 116 0.53 -2.51 -11.17
N ASN A 117 1.75 -2.03 -11.33
CA ASN A 117 2.33 -1.88 -12.66
C ASN A 117 2.69 -3.28 -13.20
N LEU A 118 2.33 -3.56 -14.45
CA LEU A 118 2.60 -4.85 -15.08
C LEU A 118 4.09 -5.22 -15.09
N LYS A 119 4.97 -4.23 -15.01
CA LYS A 119 6.42 -4.43 -14.96
C LYS A 119 6.93 -4.91 -13.59
N GLU A 120 6.10 -4.87 -12.55
CA GLU A 120 6.52 -5.16 -11.18
C GLU A 120 6.43 -6.65 -10.81
N SER A 121 5.84 -7.49 -11.66
CA SER A 121 5.72 -8.94 -11.44
C SER A 121 5.10 -9.31 -10.09
N LEU A 122 4.03 -8.62 -9.69
CA LEU A 122 3.36 -8.83 -8.41
C LEU A 122 2.20 -9.84 -8.47
N ASP A 123 1.98 -10.50 -9.60
CA ASP A 123 0.88 -11.45 -9.78
C ASP A 123 0.83 -12.51 -8.68
N MET A 124 1.96 -13.12 -8.37
CA MET A 124 2.04 -14.19 -7.36
C MET A 124 1.73 -13.67 -5.97
N PHE A 125 2.17 -12.46 -5.67
CA PHE A 125 1.90 -11.80 -4.39
C PHE A 125 0.40 -11.61 -4.19
N TYR A 126 -0.27 -11.04 -5.20
CA TYR A 126 -1.71 -10.79 -5.11
C TYR A 126 -2.53 -12.09 -5.12
N LYS A 127 -2.11 -13.10 -5.88
CA LYS A 127 -2.78 -14.41 -5.87
C LYS A 127 -2.74 -15.07 -4.49
N LYS A 128 -1.62 -14.98 -3.79
CA LYS A 128 -1.49 -15.51 -2.42
C LYS A 128 -2.42 -14.81 -1.43
N LEU A 129 -2.86 -13.60 -1.74
CA LEU A 129 -3.81 -12.82 -0.94
C LEU A 129 -5.25 -12.95 -1.46
N ASP A 130 -5.51 -13.90 -2.35
CA ASP A 130 -6.82 -14.17 -2.95
C ASP A 130 -7.39 -13.04 -3.81
N PHE A 131 -6.51 -12.21 -4.38
CA PHE A 131 -6.91 -11.23 -5.38
C PHE A 131 -7.03 -11.88 -6.76
N ASN A 132 -8.05 -11.49 -7.51
CA ASN A 132 -8.24 -11.88 -8.90
C ASN A 132 -8.14 -10.66 -9.79
N ALA A 133 -7.41 -10.77 -10.90
CA ALA A 133 -7.32 -9.70 -11.89
C ALA A 133 -8.66 -9.55 -12.61
N THR A 134 -9.27 -8.37 -12.55
CA THR A 134 -10.60 -8.12 -13.13
C THR A 134 -10.58 -7.07 -14.23
N HIS A 135 -9.63 -6.15 -14.21
CA HIS A 135 -9.59 -5.00 -15.11
C HIS A 135 -8.17 -4.73 -15.57
N VAL A 136 -8.07 -4.14 -16.75
CA VAL A 136 -6.81 -3.58 -17.25
C VAL A 136 -6.99 -2.07 -17.41
N ALA A 137 -6.11 -1.29 -16.79
CA ALA A 137 -6.05 0.14 -17.00
C ALA A 137 -5.18 0.43 -18.22
N VAL A 138 -5.69 1.26 -19.14
CA VAL A 138 -4.91 1.73 -20.28
C VAL A 138 -4.72 3.22 -20.16
N VAL A 139 -3.49 3.68 -20.37
CA VAL A 139 -3.12 5.08 -20.18
C VAL A 139 -2.48 5.61 -21.46
N LYS A 140 -2.91 6.78 -21.89
CA LYS A 140 -2.29 7.51 -22.98
C LYS A 140 -1.83 8.85 -22.44
N GLU A 141 -0.55 9.15 -22.61
CA GLU A 141 -0.05 10.49 -22.29
C GLU A 141 -0.48 11.48 -23.39
N ILE A 142 -0.94 12.64 -22.95
CA ILE A 142 -1.41 13.69 -23.84
C ILE A 142 -0.66 14.98 -23.60
#